data_84d193dd9d7bce2c56ad12d77362301d
#
_entry.id   84d193dd9d7bce2c56ad12d77362301d
#
_cell.length_a   1.000
_cell.length_b   1.000
_cell.length_c   1.000
_cell.angle_alpha   90.00
_cell.angle_beta   90.00
_cell.angle_gamma   90.00
#
_symmetry.space_group_name_H-M   'P 1'
#
loop_
_entity.id
_entity.type
_entity.pdbx_description
1 polymer ?
#
loop_
_entity_poly.entity_id
_entity_poly.type
_entity_poly.pdbx_seq_one_letter_code
_entity_poly.pdbx_strand_id
1 'polypeptide(L)'
;LDEPTNGLDPSGIRELREFVRNLVQTENISVFISSHLLSEIQLMCDRVAIIDKGKMITVSTVRELLDHSRDRVEWKVTPLMEAFNLLKTKEDIRDIQIKENLLICSLQSELISTYNRFLIDNGIDVHSVYEKTLTLEDLFMELTGGRQK
;
A
#
# COMPACT_ATOMS: atom_id res chain seq x y z
N LEU A 1 -8.57 23.31 -3.94
CA LEU A 1 -7.89 23.20 -5.24
C LEU A 1 -8.42 21.95 -5.95
N ASP A 2 -8.92 22.14 -7.15
CA ASP A 2 -9.46 21.06 -7.98
C ASP A 2 -8.45 20.73 -9.08
N GLU A 3 -7.94 19.48 -9.07
CA GLU A 3 -6.95 18.97 -10.00
C GLU A 3 -5.77 19.92 -10.27
N PRO A 4 -5.10 20.47 -9.24
CA PRO A 4 -4.14 21.57 -9.42
C PRO A 4 -2.84 21.16 -10.12
N THR A 5 -2.58 19.86 -10.26
CA THR A 5 -1.40 19.30 -10.95
C THR A 5 -1.62 19.09 -12.45
N ASN A 6 -2.86 19.25 -12.94
CA ASN A 6 -3.17 19.04 -14.35
C ASN A 6 -2.45 20.05 -15.24
N GLY A 7 -1.77 19.53 -16.25
CA GLY A 7 -1.04 20.34 -17.24
C GLY A 7 0.31 20.88 -16.76
N LEU A 8 0.72 20.58 -15.53
CA LEU A 8 2.05 20.91 -15.04
C LEU A 8 3.06 19.82 -15.44
N ASP A 9 4.28 20.26 -15.72
CA ASP A 9 5.43 19.37 -15.83
C ASP A 9 5.91 18.93 -14.43
N PRO A 10 6.81 17.94 -14.31
CA PRO A 10 7.31 17.48 -13.02
C PRO A 10 7.96 18.56 -12.15
N SER A 11 8.51 19.61 -12.76
CA SER A 11 9.07 20.76 -12.03
C SER A 11 7.96 21.61 -11.40
N GLY A 12 6.93 21.94 -12.20
CA GLY A 12 5.78 22.70 -11.74
C GLY A 12 4.99 21.99 -10.63
N ILE A 13 4.86 20.67 -10.71
CA ILE A 13 4.24 19.86 -9.64
C ILE A 13 5.03 19.99 -8.33
N ARG A 14 6.37 19.95 -8.40
CA ARG A 14 7.23 20.11 -7.22
C ARG A 14 7.09 21.50 -6.61
N GLU A 15 7.13 22.54 -7.43
CA GLU A 15 6.95 23.92 -7.00
C GLU A 15 5.58 24.14 -6.34
N LEU A 16 4.52 23.59 -6.93
CA LEU A 16 3.17 23.66 -6.35
C LEU A 16 3.12 22.97 -4.99
N ARG A 17 3.75 21.81 -4.83
CA ARG A 17 3.81 21.07 -3.56
C ARG A 17 4.51 21.91 -2.47
N GLU A 18 5.66 22.48 -2.79
CA GLU A 18 6.40 23.34 -1.87
C GLU A 18 5.59 24.59 -1.49
N PHE A 19 4.95 25.21 -2.48
CA PHE A 19 4.08 26.36 -2.25
C PHE A 19 2.91 26.02 -1.30
N VAL A 20 2.17 24.93 -1.55
CA VAL A 20 1.04 24.52 -0.72
C VAL A 20 1.50 24.18 0.69
N ARG A 21 2.61 23.45 0.86
CA ARG A 21 3.16 23.12 2.18
C ARG A 21 3.57 24.36 2.95
N ASN A 22 4.26 25.29 2.32
CA ASN A 22 4.64 26.56 2.92
C ASN A 22 3.40 27.38 3.34
N LEU A 23 2.41 27.47 2.48
CA LEU A 23 1.18 28.21 2.77
C LEU A 23 0.44 27.65 4.01
N VAL A 24 0.31 26.32 4.11
CA VAL A 24 -0.29 25.66 5.27
C VAL A 24 0.49 25.95 6.55
N GLN A 25 1.82 25.92 6.49
CA GLN A 25 2.67 26.12 7.67
C GLN A 25 2.74 27.58 8.13
N THR A 26 2.77 28.54 7.18
CA THR A 26 2.94 29.96 7.51
C THR A 26 1.62 30.64 7.85
N GLU A 27 0.55 30.30 7.13
CA GLU A 27 -0.75 30.96 7.28
C GLU A 27 -1.73 30.20 8.18
N ASN A 28 -1.33 29.03 8.70
CA ASN A 28 -2.16 28.18 9.56
C ASN A 28 -3.54 27.86 8.96
N ILE A 29 -3.59 27.63 7.65
CA ILE A 29 -4.80 27.30 6.90
C ILE A 29 -4.83 25.83 6.56
N SER A 30 -6.04 25.32 6.24
CA SER A 30 -6.21 23.97 5.68
C SER A 30 -6.44 24.09 4.18
N VAL A 31 -5.76 23.24 3.41
CA VAL A 31 -5.93 23.16 1.95
C VAL A 31 -6.60 21.84 1.59
N PHE A 32 -7.68 21.94 0.80
CA PHE A 32 -8.39 20.78 0.25
C PHE A 32 -8.01 20.62 -1.22
N ILE A 33 -7.56 19.42 -1.60
CA ILE A 33 -7.09 19.14 -2.95
C ILE A 33 -7.85 17.93 -3.49
N SER A 34 -8.43 18.04 -4.69
CA SER A 34 -8.85 16.88 -5.47
C SER A 34 -7.76 16.50 -6.47
N SER A 35 -7.51 15.24 -6.66
CA SER A 35 -6.62 14.74 -7.71
C SER A 35 -6.88 13.26 -8.00
N HIS A 36 -6.63 12.85 -9.22
CA HIS A 36 -6.59 11.45 -9.63
C HIS A 36 -5.15 10.87 -9.61
N LEU A 37 -4.13 11.72 -9.41
CA LEU A 37 -2.73 11.33 -9.29
C LEU A 37 -2.40 10.98 -7.82
N LEU A 38 -2.65 9.74 -7.43
CA LEU A 38 -2.51 9.28 -6.04
C LEU A 38 -1.09 9.38 -5.50
N SER A 39 -0.07 9.23 -6.38
CA SER A 39 1.33 9.45 -6.04
C SER A 39 1.60 10.89 -5.58
N GLU A 40 0.96 11.88 -6.20
CA GLU A 40 1.11 13.28 -5.81
C GLU A 40 0.37 13.58 -4.50
N ILE A 41 -0.83 13.03 -4.33
CA ILE A 41 -1.57 13.11 -3.06
C ILE A 41 -0.74 12.55 -1.91
N GLN A 42 -0.09 11.40 -2.10
CA GLN A 42 0.78 10.77 -1.12
C GLN A 42 1.93 11.69 -0.66
N LEU A 43 2.45 12.50 -1.57
CA LEU A 43 3.56 13.42 -1.29
C LEU A 43 3.11 14.81 -0.78
N MET A 44 1.87 15.20 -1.03
CA MET A 44 1.36 16.55 -0.78
C MET A 44 0.45 16.64 0.44
N CYS A 45 -0.36 15.61 0.70
CA CYS A 45 -1.42 15.63 1.70
C CYS A 45 -1.05 14.85 2.96
N ASP A 46 -1.50 15.32 4.11
CA ASP A 46 -1.36 14.59 5.39
C ASP A 46 -2.52 13.60 5.59
N ARG A 47 -3.70 13.93 5.06
CA ARG A 47 -4.92 13.12 5.15
C ARG A 47 -5.56 12.98 3.79
N VAL A 48 -6.24 11.86 3.59
CA VAL A 48 -6.99 11.57 2.36
C VAL A 48 -8.39 11.07 2.69
N ALA A 49 -9.33 11.45 1.82
CA ALA A 49 -10.66 10.87 1.77
C ALA A 49 -10.80 10.13 0.44
N ILE A 50 -11.09 8.84 0.50
CA ILE A 50 -11.35 8.02 -0.70
C ILE A 50 -12.85 8.00 -0.93
N ILE A 51 -13.24 8.40 -2.15
CA ILE A 51 -14.65 8.46 -2.59
C ILE A 51 -14.81 7.57 -3.82
N ASP A 52 -15.77 6.66 -3.80
CA ASP A 52 -16.18 5.86 -4.95
C ASP A 52 -17.69 5.98 -5.17
N LYS A 53 -18.11 6.24 -6.39
CA LYS A 53 -19.53 6.37 -6.79
C LYS A 53 -20.35 7.31 -5.89
N GLY A 54 -19.76 8.42 -5.49
CA GLY A 54 -20.40 9.43 -4.62
C GLY A 54 -20.50 9.02 -3.15
N LYS A 55 -19.90 7.91 -2.74
CA LYS A 55 -19.86 7.47 -1.35
C LYS A 55 -18.44 7.58 -0.80
N MET A 56 -18.33 8.12 0.39
CA MET A 56 -17.07 8.13 1.13
C MET A 56 -16.76 6.72 1.64
N ILE A 57 -15.65 6.15 1.19
CA ILE A 57 -15.18 4.83 1.58
C ILE A 57 -14.39 4.91 2.89
N THR A 58 -13.43 5.84 2.96
CA THR A 58 -12.60 6.03 4.15
C THR A 58 -12.04 7.46 4.22
N VAL A 59 -11.72 7.88 5.43
CA VAL A 59 -10.92 9.09 5.71
C VAL A 59 -9.85 8.72 6.72
N SER A 60 -8.59 8.89 6.34
CA SER A 60 -7.45 8.55 7.21
C SER A 60 -6.25 9.44 6.92
N THR A 61 -5.22 9.36 7.75
CA THR A 61 -3.92 9.93 7.38
C THR A 61 -3.27 9.06 6.29
N VAL A 62 -2.49 9.70 5.42
CA VAL A 62 -1.69 8.97 4.41
C VAL A 62 -0.78 7.95 5.10
N ARG A 63 -0.21 8.34 6.25
CA ARG A 63 0.67 7.48 7.03
C ARG A 63 -0.04 6.23 7.55
N GLU A 64 -1.21 6.35 8.17
CA GLU A 64 -1.99 5.20 8.66
C GLU A 64 -2.34 4.23 7.54
N LEU A 65 -2.78 4.75 6.38
CA LEU A 65 -3.09 3.92 5.22
C LEU A 65 -1.87 3.13 4.73
N LEU A 66 -0.70 3.77 4.71
CA LEU A 66 0.53 3.13 4.26
C LEU A 66 1.16 2.22 5.32
N ASP A 67 1.04 2.54 6.62
CA ASP A 67 1.58 1.71 7.70
C ASP A 67 0.89 0.35 7.77
N HIS A 68 -0.43 0.30 7.50
CA HIS A 68 -1.16 -0.98 7.37
C HIS A 68 -0.71 -1.84 6.18
N SER A 69 0.01 -1.26 5.25
CA SER A 69 0.46 -1.91 4.01
C SER A 69 1.94 -2.28 3.98
N ARG A 70 2.71 -1.85 5.00
CA ARG A 70 4.17 -2.09 5.04
C ARG A 70 4.57 -3.53 5.33
N ASP A 71 3.65 -4.31 5.86
CA ASP A 71 3.91 -5.68 6.29
C ASP A 71 3.54 -6.72 5.22
N ARG A 72 3.32 -6.32 3.97
CA ARG A 72 2.93 -7.26 2.92
C ARG A 72 4.15 -8.01 2.38
N VAL A 73 4.10 -9.32 2.51
CA VAL A 73 5.15 -10.23 2.01
C VAL A 73 4.56 -11.17 0.97
N GLU A 74 5.27 -11.32 -0.13
CA GLU A 74 4.91 -12.20 -1.24
C GLU A 74 6.00 -13.28 -1.39
N TRP A 75 5.62 -14.56 -1.26
CA TRP A 75 6.50 -15.70 -1.48
C TRP A 75 6.15 -16.43 -2.77
N LYS A 76 7.17 -16.76 -3.54
CA LYS A 76 7.10 -17.79 -4.57
C LYS A 76 7.69 -19.06 -4.02
N VAL A 77 6.86 -20.07 -3.76
CA VAL A 77 7.24 -21.30 -3.07
C VAL A 77 6.66 -22.54 -3.75
N THR A 78 7.27 -23.70 -3.52
CA THR A 78 6.79 -25.00 -4.00
C THR A 78 7.03 -26.07 -2.94
N PRO A 79 6.01 -26.89 -2.55
CA PRO A 79 4.60 -26.86 -2.99
C PRO A 79 3.80 -25.72 -2.34
N LEU A 80 3.01 -25.01 -3.14
CA LEU A 80 2.31 -23.80 -2.70
C LEU A 80 1.24 -24.05 -1.62
N MET A 81 0.41 -25.09 -1.81
CA MET A 81 -0.67 -25.42 -0.88
C MET A 81 -0.16 -25.91 0.49
N GLU A 82 0.94 -26.61 0.51
CA GLU A 82 1.58 -27.07 1.75
C GLU A 82 2.14 -25.88 2.52
N ALA A 83 2.83 -24.96 1.84
CA ALA A 83 3.31 -23.72 2.42
C ALA A 83 2.16 -22.88 3.01
N PHE A 84 1.05 -22.73 2.27
CA PHE A 84 -0.14 -22.05 2.74
C PHE A 84 -0.68 -22.67 4.04
N ASN A 85 -0.82 -23.99 4.08
CA ASN A 85 -1.34 -24.70 5.25
C ASN A 85 -0.42 -24.57 6.47
N LEU A 86 0.91 -24.59 6.27
CA LEU A 86 1.91 -24.41 7.32
C LEU A 86 1.85 -23.00 7.91
N LEU A 87 1.73 -21.98 7.05
CA LEU A 87 1.74 -20.58 7.49
C LEU A 87 0.40 -20.10 8.04
N LYS A 88 -0.72 -20.62 7.55
CA LYS A 88 -2.09 -20.27 7.98
C LYS A 88 -2.32 -20.43 9.48
N THR A 89 -1.58 -21.33 10.14
CA THR A 89 -1.74 -21.61 11.57
C THR A 89 -0.90 -20.72 12.48
N LYS A 90 -0.12 -19.80 11.91
CA LYS A 90 0.82 -18.96 12.65
C LYS A 90 0.15 -17.64 13.06
N GLU A 91 0.27 -17.27 14.33
CA GLU A 91 -0.36 -16.07 14.90
C GLU A 91 0.24 -14.76 14.35
N ASP A 92 1.52 -14.78 13.99
CA ASP A 92 2.23 -13.62 13.42
C ASP A 92 1.83 -13.33 11.96
N ILE A 93 1.18 -14.28 11.29
CA ILE A 93 0.79 -14.17 9.89
C ILE A 93 -0.68 -13.82 9.78
N ARG A 94 -0.96 -12.68 9.11
CA ARG A 94 -2.32 -12.19 8.88
C ARG A 94 -2.63 -12.17 7.39
N ASP A 95 -3.91 -12.19 7.06
CA ASP A 95 -4.44 -11.99 5.69
C ASP A 95 -3.78 -12.87 4.64
N ILE A 96 -3.46 -14.13 5.03
CA ILE A 96 -2.78 -15.07 4.13
C ILE A 96 -3.72 -15.50 3.00
N GLN A 97 -3.24 -15.38 1.76
CA GLN A 97 -3.96 -15.75 0.56
C GLN A 97 -3.03 -16.24 -0.54
N ILE A 98 -3.61 -16.96 -1.50
CA ILE A 98 -2.92 -17.35 -2.74
C ILE A 98 -3.48 -16.52 -3.87
N LYS A 99 -2.61 -15.82 -4.59
CA LYS A 99 -2.96 -15.03 -5.77
C LYS A 99 -1.86 -15.18 -6.82
N GLU A 100 -2.24 -15.47 -8.06
CA GLU A 100 -1.29 -15.59 -9.19
C GLU A 100 -0.10 -16.52 -8.93
N ASN A 101 -0.35 -17.63 -8.23
CA ASN A 101 0.68 -18.61 -7.84
C ASN A 101 1.74 -18.07 -6.85
N LEU A 102 1.41 -16.97 -6.15
CA LEU A 102 2.17 -16.42 -5.03
C LEU A 102 1.40 -16.62 -3.74
N LEU A 103 2.12 -16.83 -2.66
CA LEU A 103 1.58 -16.80 -1.31
C LEU A 103 1.81 -15.39 -0.77
N ILE A 104 0.73 -14.74 -0.40
CA ILE A 104 0.74 -13.34 0.03
C ILE A 104 0.19 -13.28 1.45
N CYS A 105 0.85 -12.53 2.32
CA CYS A 105 0.34 -12.28 3.67
C CYS A 105 0.85 -10.97 4.25
N SER A 106 0.31 -10.60 5.42
CA SER A 106 0.86 -9.53 6.25
C SER A 106 1.78 -10.15 7.30
N LEU A 107 3.04 -9.74 7.31
CA LEU A 107 4.08 -10.21 8.21
C LEU A 107 5.12 -9.11 8.43
N GLN A 108 5.54 -8.91 9.69
CA GLN A 108 6.60 -7.98 10.03
C GLN A 108 7.93 -8.35 9.37
N SER A 109 8.66 -7.37 8.83
CA SER A 109 9.89 -7.56 8.07
C SER A 109 10.94 -8.40 8.81
N GLU A 110 11.04 -8.19 10.13
CA GLU A 110 11.99 -8.87 11.00
C GLU A 110 11.76 -10.39 11.07
N LEU A 111 10.51 -10.83 10.84
CA LEU A 111 10.11 -12.23 10.88
C LEU A 111 10.27 -12.96 9.55
N ILE A 112 10.51 -12.25 8.46
CA ILE A 112 10.64 -12.85 7.12
C ILE A 112 11.71 -13.94 7.09
N SER A 113 12.89 -13.66 7.65
CA SER A 113 14.01 -14.63 7.69
C SER A 113 13.66 -15.87 8.51
N THR A 114 12.91 -15.70 9.59
CA THR A 114 12.45 -16.80 10.46
C THR A 114 11.49 -17.70 9.70
N TYR A 115 10.52 -17.12 9.01
CA TYR A 115 9.53 -17.88 8.23
C TYR A 115 10.12 -18.49 6.95
N ASN A 116 11.09 -17.86 6.32
CA ASN A 116 11.83 -18.48 5.22
C ASN A 116 12.53 -19.76 5.68
N ARG A 117 13.23 -19.72 6.82
CA ARG A 117 13.87 -20.90 7.38
C ARG A 117 12.84 -21.95 7.77
N PHE A 118 11.76 -21.55 8.43
CA PHE A 118 10.67 -22.45 8.79
C PHE A 118 10.09 -23.20 7.58
N LEU A 119 9.87 -22.52 6.46
CA LEU A 119 9.40 -23.15 5.21
C LEU A 119 10.40 -24.16 4.69
N ILE A 120 11.67 -23.81 4.60
CA ILE A 120 12.75 -24.69 4.11
C ILE A 120 12.88 -25.93 5.00
N ASP A 121 12.87 -25.77 6.32
CA ASP A 121 12.98 -26.85 7.30
C ASP A 121 11.78 -27.84 7.22
N ASN A 122 10.64 -27.39 6.68
CA ASN A 122 9.45 -28.22 6.42
C ASN A 122 9.36 -28.71 4.97
N GLY A 123 10.46 -28.66 4.20
CA GLY A 123 10.53 -29.21 2.85
C GLY A 123 9.90 -28.35 1.76
N ILE A 124 9.71 -27.06 2.03
CA ILE A 124 9.21 -26.10 1.05
C ILE A 124 10.38 -25.39 0.36
N ASP A 125 10.42 -25.45 -0.95
CA ASP A 125 11.39 -24.69 -1.73
C ASP A 125 10.96 -23.22 -1.82
N VAL A 126 11.77 -22.31 -1.30
CA VAL A 126 11.56 -20.87 -1.39
C VAL A 126 12.33 -20.31 -2.59
N HIS A 127 11.64 -20.01 -3.67
CA HIS A 127 12.26 -19.46 -4.90
C HIS A 127 12.53 -17.97 -4.80
N SER A 128 11.62 -17.21 -4.19
CA SER A 128 11.80 -15.78 -3.94
C SER A 128 10.88 -15.31 -2.82
N VAL A 129 11.29 -14.22 -2.18
CA VAL A 129 10.49 -13.46 -1.23
C VAL A 129 10.64 -11.99 -1.54
N TYR A 130 9.52 -11.28 -1.53
CA TYR A 130 9.44 -9.84 -1.75
C TYR A 130 8.65 -9.20 -0.63
N GLU A 131 9.21 -8.17 -0.05
CA GLU A 131 8.48 -7.24 0.81
C GLU A 131 7.90 -6.16 -0.08
N LYS A 132 6.57 -6.05 -0.12
CA LYS A 132 5.87 -5.10 -0.95
C LYS A 132 5.31 -3.97 -0.11
N THR A 133 5.87 -2.78 -0.27
CA THR A 133 5.24 -1.57 0.24
C THR A 133 4.13 -1.16 -0.71
N LEU A 134 2.87 -1.21 -0.26
CA LEU A 134 1.75 -0.75 -1.06
C LEU A 134 1.79 0.78 -1.21
N THR A 135 1.43 1.24 -2.39
CA THR A 135 1.20 2.66 -2.68
C THR A 135 -0.25 3.03 -2.37
N LEU A 136 -0.56 4.32 -2.30
CA LEU A 136 -1.98 4.76 -2.24
C LEU A 136 -2.79 4.27 -3.44
N GLU A 137 -2.16 4.09 -4.59
CA GLU A 137 -2.80 3.56 -5.79
C GLU A 137 -3.20 2.09 -5.62
N ASP A 138 -2.30 1.26 -5.08
CA ASP A 138 -2.60 -0.13 -4.75
C ASP A 138 -3.78 -0.22 -3.76
N LEU A 139 -3.76 0.59 -2.70
CA LEU A 139 -4.82 0.64 -1.70
C LEU A 139 -6.16 1.12 -2.27
N PHE A 140 -6.13 2.14 -3.13
CA PHE A 140 -7.31 2.63 -3.82
C PHE A 140 -7.95 1.53 -4.66
N MET A 141 -7.14 0.79 -5.43
CA MET A 141 -7.61 -0.34 -6.24
C MET A 141 -8.20 -1.46 -5.38
N GLU A 142 -7.61 -1.77 -4.24
CA GLU A 142 -8.15 -2.77 -3.31
C GLU A 142 -9.49 -2.31 -2.71
N LEU A 143 -9.59 -1.06 -2.24
CA LEU A 143 -10.78 -0.51 -1.59
C LEU A 143 -11.96 -0.28 -2.54
N THR A 144 -11.68 0.05 -3.79
CA THR A 144 -12.71 0.29 -4.83
C THR A 144 -13.06 -0.99 -5.61
N GLY A 145 -12.46 -2.12 -5.24
CA GLY A 145 -12.80 -3.44 -5.77
C GLY A 145 -12.23 -3.74 -7.14
N GLY A 146 -11.08 -3.14 -7.51
CA GLY A 146 -10.21 -3.55 -8.64
C GLY A 146 -10.92 -3.99 -9.91
N ARG A 147 -12.06 -3.42 -10.25
CA ARG A 147 -12.78 -3.77 -11.48
C ARG A 147 -12.13 -3.07 -12.67
N GLN A 148 -11.04 -3.63 -13.14
CA GLN A 148 -10.77 -3.52 -14.57
C GLN A 148 -11.71 -4.46 -15.31
N LYS A 149 -12.52 -3.85 -16.17
CA LYS A 149 -13.17 -4.58 -17.26
C LYS A 149 -12.11 -4.95 -18.30
#